data_3eb7ee83a8e28f6971edbed043777ea5
#
_entry.id   3eb7ee83a8e28f6971edbed043777ea5
#
_cell.length_a   1.000
_cell.length_b   1.000
_cell.length_c   1.000
_cell.angle_alpha   90.00
_cell.angle_beta   90.00
_cell.angle_gamma   90.00
#
_symmetry.space_group_name_H-M   'P 1'
#
loop_
_entity.id
_entity.type
_entity.pdbx_description
1 polymer ?
#
loop_
_entity_poly.entity_id
_entity_poly.type
_entity_poly.pdbx_seq_one_letter_code
_entity_poly.pdbx_strand_id
1 'polypeptide(L)'
;MNLLYRCVIPLDTRTKKNSMTIAGSGPKCPVCGKRKKQYVRQGHANTAYTAQAAQYLMPKPPRPLEGPVWIQYRVYMKTRRRVDDLNLYASLDDLLVKEGILQDDNISVIRCRDGSFVDYDKEHPRAEIEIYERECV
;
A
#
# COMPACT_ATOMS: atom_id res chain seq x y z
N MET A 1 -11.89 -2.08 -22.57
CA MET A 1 -10.82 -1.42 -21.78
C MET A 1 -9.56 -2.26 -21.80
N ASN A 2 -8.43 -1.61 -21.95
CA ASN A 2 -7.14 -2.31 -22.06
C ASN A 2 -6.52 -2.50 -20.68
N LEU A 3 -6.07 -3.72 -20.43
CA LEU A 3 -5.28 -4.03 -19.23
C LEU A 3 -3.87 -3.44 -19.41
N LEU A 4 -3.48 -2.55 -18.50
CA LEU A 4 -2.17 -1.89 -18.53
C LEU A 4 -1.16 -2.56 -17.62
N TYR A 5 -1.62 -3.14 -16.52
CA TYR A 5 -0.75 -3.75 -15.52
C TYR A 5 -1.52 -4.75 -14.67
N ARG A 6 -0.85 -5.81 -14.28
CA ARG A 6 -1.41 -6.83 -13.40
C ARG A 6 -0.31 -7.44 -12.54
N CYS A 7 -0.60 -7.63 -11.26
CA CYS A 7 0.29 -8.40 -10.39
C CYS A 7 -0.50 -9.05 -9.25
N VAL A 8 0.16 -10.02 -8.61
CA VAL A 8 -0.34 -10.65 -7.39
C VAL A 8 0.76 -10.58 -6.35
N ILE A 9 0.44 -10.02 -5.19
CA ILE A 9 1.34 -9.96 -4.04
C ILE A 9 0.88 -11.04 -3.05
N PRO A 10 1.57 -12.19 -2.97
CA PRO A 10 1.14 -13.32 -2.13
C PRO A 10 1.49 -13.13 -0.67
N LEU A 11 1.11 -12.00 -0.11
CA LEU A 11 1.40 -11.60 1.26
C LEU A 11 0.13 -11.04 1.91
N ASP A 12 0.05 -11.14 3.23
CA ASP A 12 -1.01 -10.54 4.01
C ASP A 12 -0.81 -9.01 4.03
N THR A 13 -1.73 -8.27 3.41
CA THR A 13 -1.59 -6.83 3.22
C THR A 13 -1.56 -6.09 4.55
N ARG A 14 -0.63 -5.16 4.70
CA ARG A 14 -0.46 -4.31 5.89
C ARG A 14 -0.75 -2.86 5.55
N THR A 15 -1.22 -2.12 6.54
CA THR A 15 -1.52 -0.70 6.39
C THR A 15 -0.51 0.15 7.14
N LYS A 16 -0.25 1.33 6.62
CA LYS A 16 0.58 2.34 7.26
C LYS A 16 0.01 2.75 8.61
N LYS A 17 -1.28 3.04 8.62
CA LYS A 17 -1.98 3.58 9.78
C LYS A 17 -1.92 2.66 10.99
N ASN A 18 -2.04 1.34 10.77
CA ASN A 18 -2.05 0.36 11.85
C ASN A 18 -0.65 -0.13 12.23
N SER A 19 0.38 0.36 11.54
CA SER A 19 1.77 -0.05 11.75
C SER A 19 2.66 1.06 12.29
N MET A 20 2.09 2.23 12.55
CA MET A 20 2.86 3.38 13.08
C MET A 20 3.22 3.17 14.55
N THR A 21 4.45 3.56 14.90
CA THR A 21 4.95 3.51 16.28
C THR A 21 5.51 4.86 16.68
N ILE A 22 5.60 5.08 18.00
CA ILE A 22 6.23 6.29 18.54
C ILE A 22 7.69 5.97 18.84
N ALA A 23 8.59 6.80 18.30
CA ALA A 23 10.02 6.67 18.50
C ALA A 23 10.56 7.91 19.21
N GLY A 24 11.82 7.85 19.65
CA GLY A 24 12.48 8.98 20.32
C GLY A 24 12.21 9.06 21.82
N SER A 25 11.43 8.13 22.40
CA SER A 25 11.30 8.04 23.86
C SER A 25 12.47 7.24 24.41
N GLY A 26 13.16 7.81 25.37
CA GLY A 26 14.29 7.17 26.02
C GLY A 26 14.55 7.77 27.40
N PRO A 27 15.57 7.30 28.12
CA PRO A 27 15.90 7.86 29.41
C PRO A 27 16.30 9.33 29.27
N LYS A 28 16.11 10.11 30.33
CA LYS A 28 16.56 11.49 30.36
C LYS A 28 18.08 11.56 30.19
N CYS A 29 18.52 12.58 29.45
CA CYS A 29 19.95 12.84 29.33
C CYS A 29 20.55 13.12 30.72
N PRO A 30 21.63 12.42 31.13
CA PRO A 30 22.22 12.63 32.46
C PRO A 30 22.84 14.00 32.62
N VAL A 31 23.14 14.70 31.53
CA VAL A 31 23.76 16.03 31.58
C VAL A 31 22.71 17.16 31.61
N CYS A 32 21.72 17.14 30.70
CA CYS A 32 20.74 18.21 30.58
C CYS A 32 19.37 17.86 31.16
N GLY A 33 19.13 16.61 31.50
CA GLY A 33 17.86 16.13 32.06
C GLY A 33 16.71 16.09 31.07
N LYS A 34 16.93 16.38 29.80
CA LYS A 34 15.92 16.36 28.76
C LYS A 34 15.85 15.03 28.05
N ARG A 35 14.64 14.62 27.66
CA ARG A 35 14.42 13.45 26.79
C ARG A 35 14.42 13.89 25.33
N LYS A 36 14.80 12.95 24.45
CA LYS A 36 14.65 13.17 23.00
C LYS A 36 13.19 13.40 22.68
N LYS A 37 12.95 14.30 21.71
CA LYS A 37 11.60 14.57 21.21
C LYS A 37 11.01 13.30 20.61
N GLN A 38 9.78 12.98 21.00
CA GLN A 38 9.04 11.85 20.44
C GLN A 38 8.54 12.19 19.04
N TYR A 39 8.52 11.20 18.17
CA TYR A 39 7.96 11.33 16.83
C TYR A 39 7.32 10.01 16.40
N VAL A 40 6.38 10.10 15.44
CA VAL A 40 5.70 8.93 14.88
C VAL A 40 6.49 8.43 13.67
N ARG A 41 6.74 7.14 13.61
CA ARG A 41 7.40 6.50 12.47
C ARG A 41 6.64 5.27 12.03
N GLN A 42 6.92 4.80 10.80
CA GLN A 42 6.35 3.56 10.29
C GLN A 42 6.75 2.37 11.16
N GLY A 43 5.79 1.53 11.46
CA GLY A 43 6.03 0.30 12.18
C GLY A 43 6.78 -0.72 11.33
N HIS A 44 7.46 -1.63 12.01
CA HIS A 44 8.26 -2.67 11.37
C HIS A 44 7.44 -3.55 10.41
N ALA A 45 6.19 -3.88 10.78
CA ALA A 45 5.31 -4.74 9.97
C ALA A 45 5.05 -4.14 8.58
N ASN A 46 4.76 -2.83 8.51
CA ASN A 46 4.53 -2.16 7.22
C ASN A 46 5.81 -2.03 6.42
N THR A 47 6.92 -1.70 7.06
CA THR A 47 8.22 -1.58 6.39
C THR A 47 8.66 -2.91 5.78
N ALA A 48 8.54 -4.00 6.55
CA ALA A 48 8.86 -5.34 6.06
C ALA A 48 7.95 -5.77 4.91
N TYR A 49 6.65 -5.51 5.04
CA TYR A 49 5.68 -5.80 3.98
C TYR A 49 6.04 -5.07 2.68
N THR A 50 6.31 -3.76 2.76
CA THR A 50 6.63 -2.94 1.60
C THR A 50 7.88 -3.45 0.87
N ALA A 51 8.92 -3.82 1.61
CA ALA A 51 10.15 -4.35 1.04
C ALA A 51 9.92 -5.69 0.34
N GLN A 52 9.15 -6.60 0.96
CA GLN A 52 8.85 -7.90 0.37
C GLN A 52 7.91 -7.79 -0.83
N ALA A 53 6.89 -6.94 -0.73
CA ALA A 53 5.89 -6.76 -1.79
C ALA A 53 6.50 -6.21 -3.07
N ALA A 54 7.51 -5.36 -2.97
CA ALA A 54 8.18 -4.78 -4.13
C ALA A 54 8.70 -5.83 -5.12
N GLN A 55 9.09 -7.00 -4.63
CA GLN A 55 9.60 -8.11 -5.45
C GLN A 55 8.55 -8.68 -6.40
N TYR A 56 7.28 -8.55 -6.06
CA TYR A 56 6.16 -9.12 -6.82
C TYR A 56 5.56 -8.15 -7.82
N LEU A 57 6.08 -6.93 -7.90
CA LEU A 57 5.58 -5.89 -8.80
C LEU A 57 6.23 -5.93 -10.19
N MET A 58 7.11 -6.89 -10.42
CA MET A 58 7.77 -7.05 -11.72
C MET A 58 6.94 -7.92 -12.68
N PRO A 59 6.98 -7.67 -14.01
CA PRO A 59 7.68 -6.59 -14.69
C PRO A 59 6.94 -5.25 -14.52
N LYS A 60 7.69 -4.19 -14.31
CA LYS A 60 7.13 -2.84 -14.21
C LYS A 60 6.86 -2.26 -15.59
N PRO A 61 5.89 -1.33 -15.74
CA PRO A 61 5.72 -0.63 -17.01
C PRO A 61 6.97 0.22 -17.30
N PRO A 62 7.27 0.51 -18.58
CA PRO A 62 8.47 1.29 -18.94
C PRO A 62 8.45 2.72 -18.36
N ARG A 63 7.27 3.26 -18.10
CA ARG A 63 7.08 4.56 -17.46
C ARG A 63 5.96 4.45 -16.43
N PRO A 64 5.97 5.26 -15.36
CA PRO A 64 4.83 5.32 -14.47
C PRO A 64 3.56 5.67 -15.24
N LEU A 65 2.47 4.99 -14.91
CA LEU A 65 1.18 5.22 -15.56
C LEU A 65 0.65 6.58 -15.14
N GLU A 66 0.35 7.43 -16.13
CA GLU A 66 -0.10 8.80 -15.89
C GLU A 66 -1.61 8.92 -15.71
N GLY A 67 -2.35 7.90 -16.11
CA GLY A 67 -3.80 7.88 -16.00
C GLY A 67 -4.50 8.65 -17.12
N PRO A 68 -5.83 8.80 -17.04
CA PRO A 68 -6.67 8.21 -15.99
C PRO A 68 -6.75 6.70 -16.08
N VAL A 69 -6.71 6.03 -14.95
CA VAL A 69 -6.79 4.57 -14.88
C VAL A 69 -7.93 4.10 -13.97
N TRP A 70 -8.38 2.88 -14.21
CA TRP A 70 -9.27 2.16 -13.33
C TRP A 70 -8.47 1.06 -12.64
N ILE A 71 -8.38 1.12 -11.32
CA ILE A 71 -7.67 0.12 -10.52
C ILE A 71 -8.67 -0.79 -9.84
N GLN A 72 -8.39 -2.09 -9.88
CA GLN A 72 -9.14 -3.10 -9.15
C GLN A 72 -8.21 -3.79 -8.15
N TYR A 73 -8.56 -3.69 -6.87
CA TYR A 73 -7.86 -4.40 -5.80
C TYR A 73 -8.75 -5.51 -5.27
N ARG A 74 -8.26 -6.74 -5.34
CA ARG A 74 -8.90 -7.88 -4.68
C ARG A 74 -7.98 -8.32 -3.55
N VAL A 75 -8.30 -7.91 -2.33
CA VAL A 75 -7.46 -8.15 -1.16
C VAL A 75 -8.04 -9.31 -0.35
N TYR A 76 -7.21 -10.30 -0.08
CA TYR A 76 -7.58 -11.46 0.73
C TYR A 76 -6.70 -11.47 1.97
N MET A 77 -7.32 -11.24 3.14
CA MET A 77 -6.65 -11.10 4.41
C MET A 77 -6.44 -12.46 5.06
N LYS A 78 -5.34 -12.63 5.78
CA LYS A 78 -5.06 -13.86 6.54
C LYS A 78 -5.95 -14.00 7.77
N THR A 79 -6.23 -12.89 8.45
CA THR A 79 -7.03 -12.87 9.67
C THR A 79 -8.16 -11.86 9.55
N ARG A 80 -9.19 -12.04 10.37
CA ARG A 80 -10.33 -11.10 10.44
C ARG A 80 -10.03 -9.91 11.36
N ARG A 81 -8.79 -9.42 11.34
CA ARG A 81 -8.43 -8.23 12.10
C ARG A 81 -9.18 -6.99 11.60
N ARG A 82 -9.38 -6.05 12.50
CA ARG A 82 -10.14 -4.84 12.21
C ARG A 82 -9.29 -3.87 11.39
N VAL A 83 -9.62 -3.71 10.12
CA VAL A 83 -8.92 -2.81 9.19
C VAL A 83 -9.95 -2.19 8.24
N ASP A 84 -9.84 -0.89 8.01
CA ASP A 84 -10.65 -0.22 6.98
C ASP A 84 -10.16 -0.57 5.60
N ASP A 85 -11.08 -0.89 4.68
CA ASP A 85 -10.75 -1.19 3.29
C ASP A 85 -10.05 -0.01 2.60
N LEU A 86 -10.46 1.22 2.86
CA LEU A 86 -9.83 2.41 2.30
C LEU A 86 -8.38 2.55 2.73
N ASN A 87 -8.05 2.16 3.95
CA ASN A 87 -6.66 2.16 4.44
C ASN A 87 -5.82 1.11 3.71
N LEU A 88 -6.40 -0.04 3.39
CA LEU A 88 -5.73 -1.07 2.58
C LEU A 88 -5.45 -0.57 1.18
N TYR A 89 -6.44 0.03 0.53
CA TYR A 89 -6.28 0.58 -0.82
C TYR A 89 -5.25 1.71 -0.84
N ALA A 90 -5.27 2.60 0.15
CA ALA A 90 -4.29 3.68 0.25
C ALA A 90 -2.87 3.14 0.42
N SER A 91 -2.69 2.09 1.19
CA SER A 91 -1.40 1.42 1.36
C SER A 91 -0.88 0.83 0.06
N LEU A 92 -1.76 0.21 -0.72
CA LEU A 92 -1.41 -0.33 -2.04
C LEU A 92 -1.13 0.78 -3.05
N ASP A 93 -1.93 1.87 -3.04
CA ASP A 93 -1.67 3.04 -3.88
C ASP A 93 -0.26 3.60 -3.61
N ASP A 94 0.09 3.78 -2.35
CA ASP A 94 1.41 4.29 -1.93
C ASP A 94 2.54 3.38 -2.43
N LEU A 95 2.34 2.07 -2.35
CA LEU A 95 3.31 1.09 -2.84
C LEU A 95 3.51 1.22 -4.34
N LEU A 96 2.42 1.32 -5.11
CA LEU A 96 2.48 1.44 -6.56
C LEU A 96 3.17 2.73 -6.99
N VAL A 97 2.92 3.84 -6.31
CA VAL A 97 3.58 5.12 -6.58
C VAL A 97 5.07 5.04 -6.23
N LYS A 98 5.39 4.51 -5.06
CA LYS A 98 6.77 4.36 -4.60
C LYS A 98 7.62 3.52 -5.54
N GLU A 99 7.05 2.45 -6.08
CA GLU A 99 7.74 1.53 -6.97
C GLU A 99 7.69 1.94 -8.44
N GLY A 100 7.12 3.11 -8.75
CA GLY A 100 7.13 3.68 -10.10
C GLY A 100 6.14 3.06 -11.06
N ILE A 101 5.09 2.42 -10.59
CA ILE A 101 4.03 1.87 -11.44
C ILE A 101 2.99 2.92 -11.75
N LEU A 102 2.63 3.75 -10.78
CA LEU A 102 1.75 4.90 -10.94
C LEU A 102 2.53 6.20 -10.77
N GLN A 103 2.17 7.22 -11.51
CA GLN A 103 2.77 8.55 -11.36
C GLN A 103 2.37 9.19 -10.04
N ASP A 104 1.10 9.05 -9.66
CA ASP A 104 0.54 9.58 -8.42
C ASP A 104 -0.73 8.81 -8.06
N ASP A 105 -1.27 9.05 -6.88
CA ASP A 105 -2.51 8.42 -6.42
C ASP A 105 -3.70 9.39 -6.38
N ASN A 106 -3.56 10.59 -6.93
CA ASN A 106 -4.64 11.56 -6.97
C ASN A 106 -5.69 11.20 -8.04
N ILE A 107 -6.81 11.94 -8.06
CA ILE A 107 -7.94 11.65 -8.96
C ILE A 107 -7.63 11.89 -10.45
N SER A 108 -6.54 12.59 -10.75
CA SER A 108 -6.10 12.74 -12.16
C SER A 108 -5.50 11.46 -12.69
N VAL A 109 -4.99 10.62 -11.82
CA VAL A 109 -4.39 9.32 -12.18
C VAL A 109 -5.36 8.18 -11.91
N ILE A 110 -5.85 8.07 -10.68
CA ILE A 110 -6.79 7.00 -10.29
C ILE A 110 -8.21 7.55 -10.30
N ARG A 111 -8.96 7.23 -11.33
CA ARG A 111 -10.33 7.74 -11.51
C ARG A 111 -11.41 6.83 -10.94
N CYS A 112 -11.12 5.56 -10.80
CA CYS A 112 -12.13 4.58 -10.45
C CYS A 112 -11.49 3.38 -9.77
N ARG A 113 -12.16 2.87 -8.73
CA ARG A 113 -11.78 1.64 -8.02
C ARG A 113 -12.94 0.63 -7.99
N ASP A 114 -13.90 0.76 -8.88
CA ASP A 114 -15.06 -0.12 -8.91
C ASP A 114 -14.64 -1.58 -9.07
N GLY A 115 -15.31 -2.46 -8.34
CA GLY A 115 -14.98 -3.88 -8.33
C GLY A 115 -13.90 -4.25 -7.32
N SER A 116 -13.32 -3.28 -6.62
CA SER A 116 -12.39 -3.55 -5.54
C SER A 116 -13.13 -4.07 -4.31
N PHE A 117 -12.52 -5.04 -3.62
CA PHE A 117 -13.09 -5.59 -2.40
C PHE A 117 -12.01 -6.16 -1.48
N VAL A 118 -12.38 -6.34 -0.23
CA VAL A 118 -11.57 -7.02 0.78
C VAL A 118 -12.33 -8.24 1.23
N ASP A 119 -11.67 -9.38 1.24
CA ASP A 119 -12.22 -10.64 1.69
C ASP A 119 -11.20 -11.33 2.59
N TYR A 120 -11.40 -12.59 2.88
CA TYR A 120 -10.63 -13.36 3.83
C TYR A 120 -10.23 -14.69 3.21
N ASP A 121 -8.94 -15.01 3.26
CA ASP A 121 -8.41 -16.29 2.84
C ASP A 121 -7.18 -16.64 3.69
N LYS A 122 -7.39 -17.46 4.71
CA LYS A 122 -6.36 -17.84 5.66
C LYS A 122 -5.23 -18.64 5.00
N GLU A 123 -5.57 -19.46 4.01
CA GLU A 123 -4.60 -20.36 3.37
C GLU A 123 -3.72 -19.62 2.37
N HIS A 124 -4.27 -18.64 1.66
CA HIS A 124 -3.59 -17.91 0.60
C HIS A 124 -3.86 -16.41 0.67
N PRO A 125 -3.38 -15.74 1.74
CA PRO A 125 -3.55 -14.29 1.83
C PRO A 125 -2.78 -13.60 0.70
N ARG A 126 -3.43 -12.63 0.06
CA ARG A 126 -2.84 -11.98 -1.12
C ARG A 126 -3.55 -10.68 -1.46
N ALA A 127 -2.91 -9.89 -2.31
CA ALA A 127 -3.54 -8.76 -2.99
C ALA A 127 -3.38 -8.97 -4.50
N GLU A 128 -4.50 -9.03 -5.21
CA GLU A 128 -4.53 -9.10 -6.67
C GLU A 128 -4.80 -7.70 -7.19
N ILE A 129 -3.94 -7.20 -8.06
CA ILE A 129 -4.01 -5.84 -8.57
C ILE A 129 -4.11 -5.87 -10.09
N GLU A 130 -5.13 -5.20 -10.63
CA GLU A 130 -5.31 -5.02 -12.05
C GLU A 130 -5.53 -3.53 -12.33
N ILE A 131 -4.83 -2.99 -13.32
CA ILE A 131 -4.92 -1.59 -13.72
C ILE A 131 -5.32 -1.55 -15.20
N TYR A 132 -6.43 -0.88 -15.46
CA TYR A 132 -6.98 -0.74 -16.80
C TYR A 132 -6.92 0.72 -17.24
N GLU A 133 -6.75 0.92 -18.54
CA GLU A 133 -6.93 2.23 -19.15
C GLU A 133 -8.39 2.64 -19.00
N ARG A 134 -8.60 3.88 -18.55
CA ARG A 134 -9.95 4.43 -18.47
C ARG A 134 -10.08 5.59 -19.44
N GLU A 135 -11.04 5.48 -20.34
CA GLU A 135 -11.33 6.55 -21.28
C GLU A 135 -11.89 7.77 -20.56
N CYS A 136 -11.40 8.94 -20.93
CA CYS A 136 -11.96 10.21 -20.48
C CYS A 136 -13.29 10.45 -21.19
N VAL A 137 -14.33 10.55 -20.41
CA VAL A 137 -15.65 10.89 -20.90
C VAL A 137 -15.93 12.36 -20.68
#